data_22686c1f5d6414ff11b57dcda573c9c6
#
_entry.id   22686c1f5d6414ff11b57dcda573c9c6
#
_cell.length_a   1.000
_cell.length_b   1.000
_cell.length_c   1.000
_cell.angle_alpha   90.00
_cell.angle_beta   90.00
_cell.angle_gamma   90.00
#
_symmetry.space_group_name_H-M   'P 1'
#
loop_
_entity.id
_entity.type
_entity.pdbx_description
1 polymer ?
#
loop_
_entity_poly.entity_id
_entity_poly.type
_entity_poly.pdbx_seq_one_letter_code
_entity_poly.pdbx_strand_id
1 'polypeptide(L)'
;MITLLEINKAVNEKIKHALADSEFSSVPIIASDLSEPIVRPSIKVFLEDGNTGKFNSCMKERTLTVRVYFFATDLKKYKIENTKVQDLIENEFLTPLKVSDTFIVDIDEVEVNTTDTVLVCNFNIETLEDIPEIIIDDGIDYEPMENLNLDLESEE
;
A
#
# COMPACT_ATOMS: atom_id res chain seq x y z
N MET A 1 10.74 -10.39 -0.09
CA MET A 1 10.55 -9.00 -0.59
C MET A 1 9.16 -8.92 -1.22
N ILE A 2 8.38 -7.95 -0.83
CA ILE A 2 7.00 -7.76 -1.34
C ILE A 2 7.02 -6.95 -2.64
N THR A 3 6.27 -7.40 -3.62
CA THR A 3 6.15 -6.74 -4.91
C THR A 3 4.99 -5.72 -4.90
N LEU A 4 5.07 -4.71 -5.77
CA LEU A 4 3.97 -3.75 -5.97
C LEU A 4 2.68 -4.42 -6.44
N LEU A 5 2.81 -5.51 -7.19
CA LEU A 5 1.66 -6.28 -7.68
C LEU A 5 0.92 -6.99 -6.53
N GLU A 6 1.66 -7.54 -5.55
CA GLU A 6 1.06 -8.13 -4.35
C GLU A 6 0.34 -7.09 -3.51
N ILE A 7 0.93 -5.90 -3.34
CA ILE A 7 0.29 -4.78 -2.64
C ILE A 7 -0.99 -4.36 -3.36
N ASN A 8 -0.93 -4.17 -4.67
CA ASN A 8 -2.11 -3.80 -5.46
C ASN A 8 -3.23 -4.83 -5.37
N LYS A 9 -2.87 -6.13 -5.44
CA LYS A 9 -3.82 -7.22 -5.27
C LYS A 9 -4.48 -7.19 -3.89
N ALA A 10 -3.69 -7.02 -2.83
CA ALA A 10 -4.21 -6.94 -1.46
C ALA A 10 -5.17 -5.76 -1.26
N VAL A 11 -4.84 -4.58 -1.81
CA VAL A 11 -5.73 -3.40 -1.77
C VAL A 11 -7.04 -3.69 -2.51
N ASN A 12 -6.97 -4.26 -3.71
CA ASN A 12 -8.17 -4.61 -4.47
C ASN A 12 -9.06 -5.63 -3.76
N GLU A 13 -8.48 -6.65 -3.13
CA GLU A 13 -9.21 -7.65 -2.35
C GLU A 13 -9.86 -7.03 -1.12
N LYS A 14 -9.17 -6.13 -0.43
CA LYS A 14 -9.70 -5.41 0.73
C LYS A 14 -10.88 -4.50 0.35
N ILE A 15 -10.80 -3.80 -0.78
CA ILE A 15 -11.91 -3.00 -1.29
C ILE A 15 -13.10 -3.88 -1.67
N LYS A 16 -12.87 -5.02 -2.32
CA LYS A 16 -13.94 -5.99 -2.63
C LYS A 16 -14.62 -6.50 -1.36
N HIS A 17 -13.84 -6.76 -0.32
CA HIS A 17 -14.36 -7.17 0.98
C HIS A 17 -15.23 -6.08 1.61
N ALA A 18 -14.78 -4.83 1.57
CA ALA A 18 -15.54 -3.68 2.06
C ALA A 18 -16.94 -3.55 1.43
N LEU A 19 -17.05 -3.89 0.15
CA LEU A 19 -18.29 -3.75 -0.62
C LEU A 19 -19.15 -5.02 -0.63
N ALA A 20 -18.64 -6.17 -0.17
CA ALA A 20 -19.25 -7.48 -0.35
C ALA A 20 -20.68 -7.59 0.25
N ASP A 21 -20.89 -7.01 1.43
CA ASP A 21 -22.17 -7.04 2.15
C ASP A 21 -23.04 -5.78 1.91
N SER A 22 -22.75 -5.04 0.86
CA SER A 22 -23.44 -3.80 0.51
C SER A 22 -24.16 -3.87 -0.84
N GLU A 23 -24.95 -2.84 -1.12
CA GLU A 23 -25.58 -2.65 -2.45
C GLU A 23 -24.53 -2.45 -3.59
N PHE A 24 -23.26 -2.18 -3.25
CA PHE A 24 -22.16 -1.98 -4.18
C PHE A 24 -21.36 -3.26 -4.47
N SER A 25 -21.79 -4.41 -4.01
CA SER A 25 -21.08 -5.69 -4.19
C SER A 25 -20.83 -6.06 -5.65
N SER A 26 -21.68 -5.59 -6.57
CA SER A 26 -21.56 -5.82 -8.02
C SER A 26 -20.71 -4.77 -8.75
N VAL A 27 -20.24 -3.73 -8.08
CA VAL A 27 -19.42 -2.68 -8.69
C VAL A 27 -18.06 -3.23 -9.10
N PRO A 28 -17.69 -3.17 -10.40
CA PRO A 28 -16.42 -3.71 -10.85
C PRO A 28 -15.24 -2.83 -10.45
N ILE A 29 -14.12 -3.45 -10.10
CA ILE A 29 -12.82 -2.79 -10.02
C ILE A 29 -12.14 -2.94 -11.37
N ILE A 30 -11.92 -1.82 -12.05
CA ILE A 30 -11.42 -1.78 -13.43
C ILE A 30 -9.94 -1.46 -13.43
N ALA A 31 -9.15 -2.33 -14.04
CA ALA A 31 -7.69 -2.19 -14.20
C ALA A 31 -7.32 -1.60 -15.58
N SER A 32 -8.14 -0.72 -16.13
CA SER A 32 -7.89 -0.15 -17.46
C SER A 32 -7.12 1.17 -17.38
N ASP A 33 -6.32 1.44 -18.40
CA ASP A 33 -5.66 2.71 -18.58
C ASP A 33 -6.68 3.85 -18.77
N LEU A 34 -6.25 5.09 -18.49
CA LEU A 34 -7.10 6.29 -18.50
C LEU A 34 -7.72 6.64 -19.87
N SER A 35 -7.32 5.96 -20.94
CA SER A 35 -7.78 6.22 -22.30
C SER A 35 -9.15 5.65 -22.65
N GLU A 36 -9.72 4.77 -21.80
CA GLU A 36 -11.02 4.17 -22.05
C GLU A 36 -12.17 4.98 -21.45
N PRO A 37 -13.38 4.94 -22.05
CA PRO A 37 -14.55 5.59 -21.49
C PRO A 37 -14.83 5.10 -20.06
N ILE A 38 -15.16 6.01 -19.17
CA ILE A 38 -15.47 5.68 -17.77
C ILE A 38 -16.74 4.83 -17.72
N VAL A 39 -16.61 3.62 -17.21
CA VAL A 39 -17.74 2.74 -16.90
C VAL A 39 -18.35 3.18 -15.57
N ARG A 40 -19.67 3.27 -15.47
CA ARG A 40 -20.38 3.67 -14.25
C ARG A 40 -21.44 2.63 -13.88
N PRO A 41 -21.54 2.23 -12.62
CA PRO A 41 -20.59 2.51 -11.53
C PRO A 41 -19.31 1.69 -11.69
N SER A 42 -18.18 2.22 -11.19
CA SER A 42 -16.92 1.48 -11.18
C SER A 42 -15.95 2.02 -10.14
N ILE A 43 -14.93 1.23 -9.82
CA ILE A 43 -13.80 1.62 -8.97
C ILE A 43 -12.51 1.46 -9.76
N LYS A 44 -11.59 2.40 -9.61
CA LYS A 44 -10.22 2.31 -10.09
C LYS A 44 -9.25 2.50 -8.93
N VAL A 45 -8.19 1.72 -8.90
CA VAL A 45 -7.15 1.78 -7.88
C VAL A 45 -5.82 2.04 -8.54
N PHE A 46 -5.12 3.07 -8.07
CA PHE A 46 -3.78 3.43 -8.55
C PHE A 46 -2.79 3.44 -7.40
N LEU A 47 -1.61 2.91 -7.65
CA LEU A 47 -0.44 3.09 -6.81
C LEU A 47 0.39 4.22 -7.43
N GLU A 48 0.46 5.35 -6.76
CA GLU A 48 1.12 6.56 -7.25
C GLU A 48 2.15 7.06 -6.23
N ASP A 49 2.99 7.99 -6.65
CA ASP A 49 3.90 8.76 -5.80
C ASP A 49 4.69 7.90 -4.78
N GLY A 50 5.42 6.91 -5.29
CA GLY A 50 6.22 6.01 -4.47
C GLY A 50 7.66 6.47 -4.28
N ASN A 51 8.17 6.34 -3.06
CA ASN A 51 9.58 6.49 -2.72
C ASN A 51 10.12 5.16 -2.19
N THR A 52 11.32 4.80 -2.61
CA THR A 52 12.03 3.62 -2.11
C THR A 52 13.47 3.98 -1.84
N GLY A 53 13.96 3.65 -0.65
CA GLY A 53 15.33 3.92 -0.25
C GLY A 53 15.89 2.86 0.70
N LYS A 54 17.19 2.98 0.99
CA LYS A 54 17.79 2.19 2.07
C LYS A 54 17.53 2.88 3.39
N PHE A 55 16.87 2.19 4.32
CA PHE A 55 16.78 2.61 5.71
C PHE A 55 18.13 2.43 6.41
N ASN A 56 18.78 1.29 6.17
CA ASN A 56 20.14 0.97 6.63
C ASN A 56 20.79 -0.07 5.70
N SER A 57 21.90 -0.68 6.08
CA SER A 57 22.60 -1.68 5.27
C SER A 57 21.79 -2.95 5.02
N CYS A 58 20.83 -3.27 5.91
CA CYS A 58 20.07 -4.51 5.90
C CYS A 58 18.60 -4.30 5.55
N MET A 59 18.10 -3.06 5.57
CA MET A 59 16.67 -2.77 5.44
C MET A 59 16.39 -1.70 4.38
N LYS A 60 15.30 -1.93 3.67
CA LYS A 60 14.72 -1.03 2.68
C LYS A 60 13.41 -0.45 3.22
N GLU A 61 13.26 0.84 3.12
CA GLU A 61 11.97 1.51 3.33
C GLU A 61 11.29 1.82 2.00
N ARG A 62 9.97 1.80 2.02
CA ARG A 62 9.15 2.19 0.88
C ARG A 62 7.89 2.89 1.37
N THR A 63 7.59 4.02 0.77
CA THR A 63 6.31 4.72 0.93
C THR A 63 5.59 4.73 -0.41
N LEU A 64 4.32 4.42 -0.41
CA LEU A 64 3.44 4.44 -1.58
C LEU A 64 2.17 5.19 -1.25
N THR A 65 1.68 5.99 -2.18
CA THR A 65 0.34 6.57 -2.11
C THR A 65 -0.62 5.72 -2.93
N VAL A 66 -1.69 5.27 -2.31
CA VAL A 66 -2.79 4.57 -2.98
C VAL A 66 -3.93 5.54 -3.18
N ARG A 67 -4.47 5.61 -4.40
CA ARG A 67 -5.67 6.37 -4.72
C ARG A 67 -6.75 5.45 -5.23
N VAL A 68 -7.90 5.52 -4.59
CA VAL A 68 -9.10 4.78 -4.96
C VAL A 68 -10.13 5.75 -5.49
N TYR A 69 -10.51 5.59 -6.74
CA TYR A 69 -11.52 6.40 -7.41
C TYR A 69 -12.82 5.62 -7.49
N PHE A 70 -13.89 6.16 -6.94
CA PHE A 70 -15.23 5.63 -7.14
C PHE A 70 -16.04 6.54 -8.06
N PHE A 71 -16.54 5.94 -9.12
CA PHE A 71 -17.41 6.60 -10.09
C PHE A 71 -18.85 6.16 -9.83
N ALA A 72 -19.67 7.07 -9.32
CA ALA A 72 -21.08 6.79 -9.05
C ALA A 72 -21.89 6.50 -10.30
N THR A 73 -23.02 5.84 -10.16
CA THR A 73 -23.92 5.47 -11.25
C THR A 73 -24.41 6.69 -12.02
N ASP A 74 -24.80 7.76 -11.31
CA ASP A 74 -25.36 8.97 -11.91
C ASP A 74 -24.46 10.19 -11.62
N LEU A 75 -24.11 10.93 -12.66
CA LEU A 75 -23.35 12.18 -12.57
C LEU A 75 -24.06 13.29 -11.78
N LYS A 76 -25.37 13.25 -11.69
CA LYS A 76 -26.18 14.27 -11.00
C LYS A 76 -26.57 13.89 -9.57
N LYS A 77 -26.68 12.59 -9.28
CA LYS A 77 -27.13 12.05 -8.00
C LYS A 77 -26.05 11.20 -7.31
N TYR A 78 -24.82 11.68 -7.35
CA TYR A 78 -23.65 10.94 -6.85
C TYR A 78 -23.44 11.02 -5.34
N LYS A 79 -23.99 12.05 -4.67
CA LYS A 79 -23.64 12.37 -3.26
C LYS A 79 -23.95 11.23 -2.28
N ILE A 80 -25.12 10.60 -2.41
CA ILE A 80 -25.54 9.52 -1.51
C ILE A 80 -24.67 8.29 -1.70
N GLU A 81 -24.43 7.90 -2.95
CA GLU A 81 -23.55 6.75 -3.26
C GLU A 81 -22.12 7.00 -2.79
N ASN A 82 -21.58 8.19 -3.06
CA ASN A 82 -20.24 8.56 -2.60
C ASN A 82 -20.13 8.49 -1.07
N THR A 83 -21.11 9.02 -0.32
CA THR A 83 -21.10 8.97 1.14
C THR A 83 -21.14 7.53 1.67
N LYS A 84 -21.97 6.68 1.08
CA LYS A 84 -22.06 5.27 1.48
C LYS A 84 -20.76 4.50 1.20
N VAL A 85 -20.18 4.71 0.02
CA VAL A 85 -18.91 4.07 -0.35
C VAL A 85 -17.76 4.59 0.51
N GLN A 86 -17.75 5.88 0.82
CA GLN A 86 -16.81 6.47 1.75
C GLN A 86 -16.83 5.77 3.11
N ASP A 87 -18.00 5.64 3.73
CA ASP A 87 -18.17 4.94 5.02
C ASP A 87 -17.64 3.51 4.97
N LEU A 88 -17.93 2.78 3.90
CA LEU A 88 -17.47 1.40 3.73
C LEU A 88 -15.94 1.30 3.61
N ILE A 89 -15.32 2.19 2.85
CA ILE A 89 -13.86 2.21 2.68
C ILE A 89 -13.18 2.64 3.97
N GLU A 90 -13.61 3.73 4.58
CA GLU A 90 -13.03 4.22 5.83
C GLU A 90 -13.07 3.15 6.93
N ASN A 91 -14.21 2.48 7.11
CA ASN A 91 -14.36 1.43 8.11
C ASN A 91 -13.49 0.19 7.83
N GLU A 92 -13.37 -0.20 6.57
CA GLU A 92 -12.55 -1.36 6.20
C GLU A 92 -11.06 -1.11 6.48
N PHE A 93 -10.56 0.08 6.16
CA PHE A 93 -9.17 0.44 6.36
C PHE A 93 -8.79 0.80 7.80
N LEU A 94 -9.74 0.75 8.75
CA LEU A 94 -9.42 0.71 10.19
C LEU A 94 -8.75 -0.60 10.61
N THR A 95 -8.89 -1.64 9.80
CA THR A 95 -8.19 -2.91 10.01
C THR A 95 -6.94 -2.98 9.15
N PRO A 96 -5.87 -3.66 9.59
CA PRO A 96 -4.64 -3.76 8.83
C PRO A 96 -4.82 -4.32 7.41
N LEU A 97 -3.97 -3.87 6.49
CA LEU A 97 -3.87 -4.43 5.14
C LEU A 97 -2.97 -5.68 5.19
N LYS A 98 -3.54 -6.84 4.96
CA LYS A 98 -2.79 -8.09 4.85
C LYS A 98 -2.34 -8.29 3.41
N VAL A 99 -1.04 -8.15 3.15
CA VAL A 99 -0.44 -8.38 1.83
C VAL A 99 -0.06 -9.85 1.65
N SER A 100 0.49 -10.47 2.71
CA SER A 100 0.77 -11.90 2.78
C SER A 100 0.60 -12.41 4.20
N ASP A 101 0.81 -13.71 4.44
CA ASP A 101 0.71 -14.28 5.79
C ASP A 101 1.75 -13.71 6.76
N THR A 102 2.87 -13.23 6.24
CA THR A 102 3.98 -12.68 7.02
C THR A 102 4.13 -11.16 6.88
N PHE A 103 3.31 -10.53 6.06
CA PHE A 103 3.43 -9.10 5.76
C PHE A 103 2.08 -8.39 5.89
N ILE A 104 1.94 -7.66 6.99
CA ILE A 104 0.73 -6.93 7.37
C ILE A 104 1.12 -5.48 7.60
N VAL A 105 0.35 -4.55 7.05
CA VAL A 105 0.61 -3.11 7.13
C VAL A 105 -0.61 -2.41 7.71
N ASP A 106 -0.38 -1.55 8.69
CA ASP A 106 -1.40 -0.63 9.20
C ASP A 106 -1.53 0.57 8.26
N ILE A 107 -2.75 1.06 8.13
CA ILE A 107 -3.05 2.30 7.40
C ILE A 107 -3.40 3.34 8.45
N ASP A 108 -2.56 4.36 8.60
CA ASP A 108 -2.71 5.35 9.65
C ASP A 108 -3.91 6.25 9.42
N GLU A 109 -4.14 6.63 8.17
CA GLU A 109 -5.18 7.60 7.83
C GLU A 109 -5.69 7.37 6.40
N VAL A 110 -6.99 7.58 6.20
CA VAL A 110 -7.63 7.61 4.88
C VAL A 110 -8.19 9.00 4.65
N GLU A 111 -7.59 9.74 3.73
CA GLU A 111 -8.10 11.03 3.30
C GLU A 111 -9.15 10.84 2.20
N VAL A 112 -10.28 11.51 2.33
CA VAL A 112 -11.36 11.42 1.35
C VAL A 112 -11.77 12.80 0.87
N ASN A 113 -11.89 12.94 -0.44
CA ASN A 113 -12.43 14.12 -1.07
C ASN A 113 -13.26 13.77 -2.30
N THR A 114 -14.08 14.71 -2.76
CA THR A 114 -14.87 14.58 -3.99
C THR A 114 -14.43 15.64 -4.97
N THR A 115 -13.98 15.22 -6.14
CA THR A 115 -13.55 16.10 -7.23
C THR A 115 -14.33 15.73 -8.49
N ASP A 116 -15.00 16.70 -9.10
CA ASP A 116 -15.78 16.51 -10.31
C ASP A 116 -16.75 15.31 -10.26
N THR A 117 -17.51 15.18 -9.16
CA THR A 117 -18.44 14.07 -8.88
C THR A 117 -17.79 12.74 -8.50
N VAL A 118 -16.48 12.60 -8.61
CA VAL A 118 -15.73 11.39 -8.30
C VAL A 118 -15.28 11.41 -6.84
N LEU A 119 -15.57 10.33 -6.13
CA LEU A 119 -15.02 10.11 -4.80
C LEU A 119 -13.57 9.64 -4.92
N VAL A 120 -12.67 10.30 -4.22
CA VAL A 120 -11.24 9.96 -4.20
C VAL A 120 -10.83 9.69 -2.76
N CYS A 121 -10.42 8.45 -2.50
CA CYS A 121 -9.85 8.04 -1.22
C CYS A 121 -8.35 7.86 -1.38
N ASN A 122 -7.57 8.55 -0.56
CA ASN A 122 -6.10 8.49 -0.59
C ASN A 122 -5.61 7.93 0.74
N PHE A 123 -4.63 7.06 0.70
CA PHE A 123 -3.90 6.63 1.89
C PHE A 123 -2.47 6.22 1.54
N ASN A 124 -1.60 6.28 2.52
CA ASN A 124 -0.21 5.90 2.38
C ASN A 124 0.02 4.49 2.93
N ILE A 125 0.87 3.76 2.24
CA ILE A 125 1.41 2.47 2.68
C ILE A 125 2.90 2.69 2.94
N GLU A 126 3.32 2.50 4.18
CA GLU A 126 4.72 2.57 4.57
C GLU A 126 5.20 1.16 4.93
N THR A 127 6.29 0.73 4.32
CA THR A 127 6.84 -0.60 4.53
C THR A 127 8.32 -0.54 4.85
N LEU A 128 8.74 -1.42 5.75
CA LEU A 128 10.12 -1.67 6.07
C LEU A 128 10.40 -3.15 5.83
N GLU A 129 11.32 -3.45 4.93
CA GLU A 129 11.60 -4.81 4.46
C GLU A 129 13.09 -5.11 4.55
N ASP A 130 13.43 -6.37 4.86
CA ASP A 130 14.81 -6.82 4.79
C ASP A 130 15.31 -6.78 3.34
N ILE A 131 16.54 -6.28 3.17
CA ILE A 131 17.25 -6.38 1.90
C ILE A 131 17.89 -7.77 1.90
N PRO A 132 17.63 -8.59 0.86
CA PRO A 132 18.34 -9.86 0.71
C PRO A 132 19.84 -9.60 0.77
N GLU A 133 20.57 -10.39 1.57
CA GLU A 133 22.04 -10.31 1.61
C GLU A 133 22.57 -10.43 0.18
N ILE A 134 23.10 -9.33 -0.31
CA ILE A 134 23.94 -9.37 -1.51
C ILE A 134 25.28 -9.87 -0.99
N ILE A 135 25.51 -11.17 -1.08
CA ILE A 135 26.85 -11.74 -0.87
C ILE A 135 27.70 -11.17 -2.01
N ILE A 136 28.39 -10.08 -1.72
CA ILE A 136 29.46 -9.60 -2.58
C ILE A 136 30.62 -10.57 -2.30
N ASP A 137 30.67 -11.61 -3.10
CA ASP A 137 31.87 -12.45 -3.12
C ASP A 137 33.00 -11.64 -3.75
N ASP A 138 33.81 -11.03 -2.91
CA ASP A 138 35.02 -10.31 -3.30
C ASP A 138 36.22 -11.24 -3.44
N GLY A 139 36.01 -12.55 -3.29
CA GLY A 139 37.04 -13.59 -3.38
C GLY A 139 37.96 -13.60 -2.15
N ILE A 140 37.62 -12.88 -1.08
CA ILE A 140 38.40 -12.87 0.17
C ILE A 140 37.65 -13.70 1.21
N ASP A 141 38.30 -14.72 1.72
CA ASP A 141 37.80 -15.53 2.83
C ASP A 141 38.07 -14.77 4.14
N TYR A 142 37.04 -14.11 4.68
CA TYR A 142 37.12 -13.41 5.94
C TYR A 142 36.94 -14.40 7.09
N GLU A 143 37.97 -14.56 7.92
CA GLU A 143 37.81 -15.32 9.17
C GLU A 143 36.80 -14.59 10.09
N PRO A 144 35.82 -15.30 10.67
CA PRO A 144 34.91 -14.70 11.62
C PRO A 144 35.70 -14.21 12.85
N MET A 145 35.38 -13.01 13.32
CA MET A 145 35.98 -12.46 14.53
C MET A 145 35.48 -13.26 15.75
N GLU A 146 36.30 -14.19 16.23
CA GLU A 146 35.96 -15.02 17.38
C GLU A 146 36.25 -14.35 18.73
N ASN A 147 37.25 -13.46 18.79
CA ASN A 147 37.66 -12.78 20.02
C ASN A 147 38.02 -11.32 19.76
N LEU A 148 37.51 -10.43 20.59
CA LEU A 148 37.91 -9.04 20.66
C LEU A 148 38.86 -8.83 21.85
N ASN A 149 40.14 -8.65 21.60
CA ASN A 149 41.10 -8.28 22.62
C ASN A 149 41.13 -6.74 22.75
N LEU A 150 40.63 -6.22 23.85
CA LEU A 150 40.72 -4.82 24.20
C LEU A 150 41.87 -4.61 25.18
N ASP A 151 42.98 -4.08 24.72
CA ASP A 151 44.05 -3.59 25.61
C ASP A 151 43.67 -2.15 26.04
N LEU A 152 43.18 -2.04 27.28
CA LEU A 152 42.93 -0.76 27.91
C LEU A 152 44.22 -0.33 28.60
N GLU A 153 45.02 0.57 28.00
CA GLU A 153 46.06 1.26 28.69
C GLU A 153 45.42 2.31 29.61
N SER A 154 45.53 2.13 30.91
CA SER A 154 45.21 3.16 31.89
C SER A 154 46.39 4.10 32.00
N GLU A 155 46.24 5.30 31.47
CA GLU A 155 47.18 6.41 31.83
C GLU A 155 46.91 6.79 33.29
N GLU A 156 47.96 6.64 34.10
CA GLU A 156 48.03 7.20 35.47
C GLU A 156 48.38 8.69 35.42
#